data_9a1fbe426dbdf359bf23689795a71cd0
#
_entry.id   9a1fbe426dbdf359bf23689795a71cd0
#
_cell.length_a   1.000
_cell.length_b   1.000
_cell.length_c   1.000
_cell.angle_alpha   90.00
_cell.angle_beta   90.00
_cell.angle_gamma   90.00
#
_symmetry.space_group_name_H-M   'P 1'
#
loop_
_entity.id
_entity.type
_entity.pdbx_description
1 polymer ?
#
loop_
_entity_poly.entity_id
_entity_poly.type
_entity_poly.pdbx_seq_one_letter_code
_entity_poly.pdbx_strand_id
1 'polypeptide(L)' 'MTKITDDPSFEDAVKYLRTTVYNRTLIKELTLRRETALGELSSAETERDVFKVLGRIDAFEELISSLRDE' A
#
# COMPACT_ATOMS: atom_id res chain seq x y z
N MET A 1 19.73 15.11 21.09
CA MET A 1 19.29 14.96 20.67
C MET A 1 18.83 14.58 20.31
N THR A 2 18.56 14.31 20.24
CA THR A 2 18.14 13.93 19.85
C THR A 2 17.46 14.02 19.18
N LYS A 3 17.29 13.77 18.67
CA LYS A 3 16.65 13.76 17.98
C LYS A 3 15.66 13.57 17.90
N ILE A 4 15.35 13.62 17.87
CA ILE A 4 14.43 13.40 17.76
C ILE A 4 13.77 13.25 16.89
N THR A 5 13.69 12.91 16.48
CA THR A 5 13.03 12.79 15.74
C THR A 5 12.20 12.48 15.67
N ASP A 6 12.44 12.26 15.63
CA ASP A 6 11.38 12.20 15.69
C ASP A 6 10.29 11.75 14.81
N ASP A 7 10.49 11.40 13.55
CA ASP A 7 9.48 10.80 12.73
C ASP A 7 9.27 9.34 13.12
N PRO A 8 8.04 8.89 13.24
CA PRO A 8 7.80 7.48 13.54
C PRO A 8 8.30 6.61 12.39
N SER A 9 8.69 5.40 12.71
CA SER A 9 9.08 4.45 11.68
C SER A 9 7.85 4.07 10.87
N PHE A 10 8.10 3.43 9.72
CA PHE A 10 7.00 2.92 8.91
C PHE A 10 6.14 1.95 9.72
N GLU A 11 6.79 1.07 10.50
CA GLU A 11 6.05 0.12 11.32
C GLU A 11 5.16 0.80 12.34
N ASP A 12 5.66 1.86 12.96
CA ASP A 12 4.86 2.60 13.93
C ASP A 12 3.67 3.26 13.25
N ALA A 13 3.89 3.81 12.07
CA ALA A 13 2.81 4.43 11.32
C ALA A 13 1.74 3.41 10.96
N VAL A 14 2.15 2.22 10.52
CA VAL A 14 1.19 1.16 10.19
C VAL A 14 0.41 0.73 11.42
N LYS A 15 1.09 0.57 12.55
CA LYS A 15 0.40 0.21 13.78
C LYS A 15 -0.64 1.25 14.16
N TYR A 16 -0.27 2.52 14.03
CA TYR A 16 -1.22 3.58 14.33
C TYR A 16 -2.43 3.51 13.41
N LEU A 17 -2.19 3.34 12.13
CA LEU A 17 -3.28 3.28 11.15
C LEU A 17 -4.20 2.10 11.40
N ARG A 18 -3.65 0.97 11.85
CA ARG A 18 -4.48 -0.19 12.14
C ARG A 18 -5.47 0.06 13.28
N THR A 19 -5.13 0.97 14.17
CA THR A 19 -5.97 1.23 15.33
C THR A 19 -6.92 2.40 15.15
N THR A 20 -6.86 3.09 14.00
CA THR A 20 -7.73 4.23 13.78
C THR A 20 -9.05 3.78 13.17
N VAL A 21 -10.04 4.67 13.29
CA VAL A 21 -11.34 4.40 12.68
C VAL A 21 -11.25 4.42 11.16
N TYR A 22 -10.16 4.94 10.62
CA TYR A 22 -10.00 5.07 9.17
C TYR A 22 -9.38 3.85 8.53
N ASN A 23 -8.99 2.85 9.33
CA ASN A 23 -8.29 1.69 8.79
C ASN A 23 -9.10 0.99 7.71
N ARG A 24 -10.38 0.79 7.95
CA ARG A 24 -11.25 0.12 7.00
C ARG A 24 -11.33 0.90 5.69
N THR A 25 -11.43 2.24 5.79
CA THR A 25 -11.48 3.09 4.61
C THR A 25 -10.18 3.00 3.82
N LEU A 26 -9.06 2.98 4.52
CA LEU A 26 -7.76 2.86 3.84
C LEU A 26 -7.64 1.53 3.09
N ILE A 27 -8.03 0.44 3.75
CA ILE A 27 -7.98 -0.87 3.10
C ILE A 27 -8.87 -0.90 1.87
N LYS A 28 -10.06 -0.34 1.99
CA LYS A 28 -10.99 -0.29 0.87
C LYS A 28 -10.40 0.48 -0.31
N GLU A 29 -9.83 1.66 -0.03
CA GLU A 29 -9.26 2.48 -1.07
C GLU A 29 -8.08 1.79 -1.73
N LEU A 30 -7.20 1.19 -0.94
CA LEU A 30 -6.04 0.49 -1.49
C LEU A 30 -6.46 -0.71 -2.32
N THR A 31 -7.51 -1.40 -1.90
CA THR A 31 -8.03 -2.54 -2.67
C THR A 31 -8.52 -2.06 -4.03
N LEU A 32 -9.21 -0.91 -4.07
CA LEU A 32 -9.68 -0.37 -5.33
C LEU A 32 -8.52 0.03 -6.24
N ARG A 33 -7.49 0.61 -5.66
CA ARG A 33 -6.32 1.00 -6.44
C ARG A 33 -5.60 -0.22 -6.98
N ARG A 34 -5.54 -1.29 -6.19
CA ARG A 34 -4.94 -2.52 -6.67
C ARG A 34 -5.72 -3.09 -7.85
N GLU A 35 -7.05 -3.06 -7.76
CA GLU A 35 -7.88 -3.57 -8.84
C GLU A 35 -7.75 -2.72 -10.11
N THR A 36 -7.60 -1.41 -9.94
CA THR A 36 -7.34 -0.53 -11.07
C THR A 36 -6.02 -0.90 -11.73
N ALA A 37 -4.99 -1.17 -10.92
CA ALA A 37 -3.69 -1.55 -11.46
C ALA A 37 -3.76 -2.90 -12.18
N LEU A 38 -4.57 -3.83 -11.66
CA LEU A 38 -4.75 -5.11 -12.35
C LEU A 38 -5.35 -4.90 -13.73
N GLY A 39 -6.30 -3.95 -13.84
CA GLY A 39 -6.87 -3.61 -15.13
C GLY A 39 -5.83 -3.02 -16.07
N GLU A 40 -4.93 -2.20 -15.54
CA GLU A 40 -3.88 -1.63 -16.36
C GLU A 40 -2.92 -2.69 -16.90
N LEU A 41 -2.78 -3.77 -16.16
CA LEU A 41 -1.91 -4.86 -16.59
C LEU A 41 -2.36 -5.44 -17.92
N SER A 42 -3.67 -5.57 -18.11
CA SER A 42 -4.18 -6.16 -19.33
C SER A 42 -4.01 -5.25 -20.54
N SER A 43 -3.75 -3.96 -20.32
CA SER A 43 -3.53 -3.02 -21.42
C SER A 43 -2.06 -2.62 -21.54
N ALA A 44 -1.19 -3.21 -20.75
CA ALA A 44 0.25 -2.93 -20.84
C ALA A 44 0.79 -3.50 -22.14
N GLU A 45 1.59 -2.71 -22.85
CA GLU A 45 2.06 -3.09 -24.17
C GLU A 45 3.51 -3.50 -24.20
N THR A 46 4.29 -3.12 -23.21
CA THR A 46 5.70 -3.49 -23.17
C THR A 46 6.00 -4.21 -21.88
N GLU A 47 7.09 -4.96 -21.92
CA GLU A 47 7.56 -5.67 -20.74
C GLU A 47 7.82 -4.68 -19.58
N ARG A 48 8.36 -3.51 -19.94
CA ARG A 48 8.64 -2.50 -18.94
C ARG A 48 7.37 -2.04 -18.26
N ASP A 49 6.31 -1.83 -19.03
CA ASP A 49 5.03 -1.41 -18.48
C ASP A 49 4.46 -2.49 -17.56
N VAL A 50 4.60 -3.75 -17.98
CA VAL A 50 4.15 -4.87 -17.16
C VAL A 50 4.86 -4.85 -15.81
N PHE A 51 6.19 -4.69 -15.82
CA PHE A 51 6.93 -4.69 -14.57
C PHE A 51 6.55 -3.52 -13.68
N LYS A 52 6.28 -2.36 -14.27
CA LYS A 52 5.85 -1.21 -13.48
C LYS A 52 4.52 -1.47 -12.78
N VAL A 53 3.57 -2.04 -13.52
CA VAL A 53 2.26 -2.33 -12.95
C VAL A 53 2.36 -3.39 -11.88
N LEU A 54 3.13 -4.44 -12.13
CA LEU A 54 3.32 -5.50 -11.14
C LEU A 54 3.93 -4.96 -9.86
N GLY A 55 4.87 -4.02 -9.99
CA GLY A 55 5.48 -3.40 -8.82
C GLY A 55 4.46 -2.64 -7.99
N ARG A 56 3.55 -1.93 -8.65
CA ARG A 56 2.51 -1.20 -7.92
C ARG A 56 1.53 -2.14 -7.26
N ILE A 57 1.14 -3.20 -7.95
CA ILE A 57 0.23 -4.19 -7.37
C ILE A 57 0.86 -4.80 -6.13
N ASP A 58 2.13 -5.17 -6.22
CA ASP A 58 2.83 -5.77 -5.10
C ASP A 58 2.88 -4.82 -3.91
N ALA A 59 3.16 -3.54 -4.15
CA ALA A 59 3.21 -2.54 -3.10
C ALA A 59 1.85 -2.39 -2.42
N PHE A 60 0.77 -2.34 -3.21
CA PHE A 60 -0.57 -2.23 -2.65
C PHE A 60 -0.91 -3.45 -1.81
N GLU A 61 -0.58 -4.64 -2.30
CA GLU A 61 -0.88 -5.86 -1.56
C GLU A 61 -0.12 -5.93 -0.25
N GLU A 62 1.13 -5.51 -0.28
CA GLU A 62 1.94 -5.50 0.91
C GLU A 62 1.37 -4.54 1.95
N LEU A 63 0.95 -3.36 1.51
CA LEU A 63 0.40 -2.38 2.42
C LEU A 63 -0.95 -2.83 2.98
N ILE A 64 -1.80 -3.39 2.14
CA ILE A 64 -3.09 -3.91 2.58
C ILE A 64 -2.87 -5.00 3.62
N SER A 65 -1.94 -5.90 3.36
CA SER A 65 -1.64 -6.97 4.29
C SER A 65 -1.19 -6.43 5.64
N SER A 66 -0.33 -5.39 5.61
CA SER A 66 0.15 -4.77 6.83
C SER A 66 -0.99 -4.15 7.63
N LEU A 67 -1.94 -3.52 6.95
CA LEU A 67 -3.05 -2.87 7.62
C LEU A 67 -4.05 -3.87 8.18
N ARG A 68 -4.13 -5.05 7.60
CA ARG A 68 -5.02 -6.09 8.08
C ARG A 68 -4.39 -6.98 9.13
N ASP A 69 -3.09 -6.95 9.22
CA ASP A 69 -2.37 -7.85 10.11
C ASP A 69 -2.81 -7.66 11.54
N GLU A 70 -3.12 -8.74 12.19
CA GLU A 70 -3.39 -8.72 13.62
C GLU A 70 -2.20 -9.16 14.40
#